data_3dae8c872482404db1767ee004e4de58
#
_entry.id   3dae8c872482404db1767ee004e4de58
#
_cell.length_a   1.000
_cell.length_b   1.000
_cell.length_c   1.000
_cell.angle_alpha   90.00
_cell.angle_beta   90.00
_cell.angle_gamma   90.00
#
_symmetry.space_group_name_H-M   'P 1'
#
loop_
_entity.id
_entity.type
_entity.pdbx_description
1 polymer ?
#
loop_
_entity_poly.entity_id
_entity_poly.type
_entity_poly.pdbx_seq_one_letter_code
_entity_poly.pdbx_strand_id
1 'polypeptide(L)'
;MKFLRLLVDAGLRVRERFQLKQAPEKPLHDAMKKYFKWTMQDSKLINKKHIPVLAITCAKKGESVASLVGRCTDRLHDLGSQYREMWSIDAKGEEKEGVQHYSHELPTIFGVVITYSVVGFLTYDARYPGKAVRSMGNWDFSIDGQDVWHAFAVAIFMICARNYLMGLEKEGLLGVEIKDDNDDPDA
;
A
#
# COMPACT_ATOMS: atom_id res chain seq x y z
N MET A 1 4.95 10.44 -18.86
CA MET A 1 5.43 11.51 -17.95
C MET A 1 4.34 12.31 -17.19
N LYS A 2 3.10 12.41 -17.72
CA LYS A 2 2.00 13.19 -17.07
C LYS A 2 1.72 12.79 -15.61
N PHE A 3 1.71 11.50 -15.29
CA PHE A 3 1.35 11.01 -13.95
C PHE A 3 2.46 11.20 -12.91
N LEU A 4 3.74 11.10 -13.29
CA LEU A 4 4.85 11.43 -12.38
C LEU A 4 4.80 12.91 -11.98
N ARG A 5 4.45 13.81 -12.91
CA ARG A 5 4.28 15.23 -12.63
C ARG A 5 3.23 15.49 -11.55
N LEU A 6 2.15 14.67 -11.47
CA LEU A 6 1.17 14.80 -10.39
C LEU A 6 1.77 14.61 -9.00
N LEU A 7 2.75 13.70 -8.86
CA LEU A 7 3.46 13.47 -7.59
C LEU A 7 4.40 14.63 -7.26
N VAL A 8 5.10 15.17 -8.26
CA VAL A 8 5.96 16.36 -8.08
C VAL A 8 5.13 17.57 -7.68
N ASP A 9 4.04 17.85 -8.42
CA ASP A 9 3.15 18.99 -8.15
C ASP A 9 2.43 18.86 -6.79
N ALA A 10 2.38 17.65 -6.20
CA ALA A 10 1.73 17.44 -4.90
C ALA A 10 2.45 18.17 -3.78
N GLY A 11 3.78 18.29 -3.80
CA GLY A 11 4.55 19.02 -2.78
C GLY A 11 4.19 20.51 -2.75
N LEU A 12 4.13 21.16 -3.92
CA LEU A 12 3.69 22.55 -4.00
C LEU A 12 2.27 22.71 -3.40
N ARG A 13 1.34 21.83 -3.76
CA ARG A 13 -0.04 21.87 -3.25
C ARG A 13 -0.13 21.62 -1.75
N VAL A 14 0.75 20.79 -1.20
CA VAL A 14 0.88 20.59 0.25
C VAL A 14 1.23 21.91 0.93
N ARG A 15 2.28 22.60 0.46
CA ARG A 15 2.72 23.88 1.01
C ARG A 15 1.66 24.98 0.90
N GLU A 16 0.96 25.07 -0.25
CA GLU A 16 -0.17 25.97 -0.43
C GLU A 16 -1.29 25.72 0.60
N ARG A 17 -1.65 24.43 0.83
CA ARG A 17 -2.68 24.08 1.81
C ARG A 17 -2.29 24.36 3.24
N PHE A 18 -1.01 24.22 3.59
CA PHE A 18 -0.51 24.66 4.90
C PHE A 18 -0.78 26.16 5.13
N GLN A 19 -0.49 27.00 4.14
CA GLN A 19 -0.73 28.43 4.22
C GLN A 19 -2.22 28.76 4.37
N LEU A 20 -3.08 27.97 3.72
CA LEU A 20 -4.54 28.13 3.77
C LEU A 20 -5.20 27.42 4.97
N LYS A 21 -4.44 26.82 5.88
CA LYS A 21 -4.94 26.03 7.03
C LYS A 21 -5.92 24.92 6.61
N GLN A 22 -5.70 24.32 5.45
CA GLN A 22 -6.49 23.21 4.90
C GLN A 22 -5.74 21.89 5.11
N ALA A 23 -6.44 20.76 4.95
CA ALA A 23 -5.86 19.42 5.05
C ALA A 23 -4.76 19.20 3.98
N PRO A 24 -3.47 19.18 4.36
CA PRO A 24 -2.36 19.09 3.41
C PRO A 24 -2.16 17.67 2.87
N GLU A 25 -2.65 16.64 3.56
CA GLU A 25 -2.57 15.24 3.17
C GLU A 25 -3.37 14.90 1.90
N LYS A 26 -4.46 15.62 1.65
CA LYS A 26 -5.37 15.34 0.53
C LYS A 26 -4.69 15.40 -0.86
N PRO A 27 -3.89 16.41 -1.22
CA PRO A 27 -3.15 16.42 -2.49
C PRO A 27 -2.24 15.20 -2.67
N LEU A 28 -1.56 14.74 -1.61
CA LEU A 28 -0.70 13.57 -1.65
C LEU A 28 -1.51 12.30 -1.91
N HIS A 29 -2.56 12.09 -1.13
CA HIS A 29 -3.45 10.95 -1.28
C HIS A 29 -4.04 10.85 -2.70
N ASP A 30 -4.61 11.96 -3.21
CA ASP A 30 -5.20 12.00 -4.54
C ASP A 30 -4.16 11.76 -5.66
N ALA A 31 -2.97 12.35 -5.52
CA ALA A 31 -1.89 12.14 -6.49
C ALA A 31 -1.42 10.68 -6.51
N MET A 32 -1.25 10.08 -5.34
CA MET A 32 -0.82 8.68 -5.19
C MET A 32 -1.87 7.71 -5.70
N LYS A 33 -3.15 7.88 -5.37
CA LYS A 33 -4.24 7.05 -5.91
C LYS A 33 -4.29 7.12 -7.45
N LYS A 34 -4.17 8.32 -8.02
CA LYS A 34 -4.16 8.50 -9.49
C LYS A 34 -2.93 7.87 -10.14
N TYR A 35 -1.75 8.03 -9.51
CA TYR A 35 -0.53 7.44 -10.01
C TYR A 35 -0.60 5.91 -9.98
N PHE A 36 -0.99 5.33 -8.84
CA PHE A 36 -1.14 3.88 -8.71
C PHE A 36 -2.18 3.31 -9.66
N LYS A 37 -3.34 3.96 -9.79
CA LYS A 37 -4.35 3.56 -10.78
C LYS A 37 -3.78 3.52 -12.20
N TRP A 38 -2.98 4.52 -12.57
CA TRP A 38 -2.30 4.53 -13.87
C TRP A 38 -1.31 3.36 -13.99
N THR A 39 -0.50 3.07 -12.97
CA THR A 39 0.44 1.93 -13.03
C THR A 39 -0.29 0.60 -13.22
N MET A 40 -1.47 0.43 -12.62
CA MET A 40 -2.33 -0.75 -12.80
C MET A 40 -2.95 -0.83 -14.19
N GLN A 41 -3.30 0.32 -14.80
CA GLN A 41 -3.78 0.40 -16.20
C GLN A 41 -2.66 0.05 -17.19
N ASP A 42 -1.47 0.61 -16.98
CA ASP A 42 -0.27 0.39 -17.81
C ASP A 42 0.13 -1.10 -17.81
N SER A 43 0.01 -1.77 -16.68
CA SER A 43 0.28 -3.22 -16.54
C SER A 43 -0.90 -4.12 -16.93
N LYS A 44 -2.04 -3.57 -17.36
CA LYS A 44 -3.28 -4.30 -17.67
C LYS A 44 -3.89 -5.09 -16.49
N LEU A 45 -3.52 -4.74 -15.27
CA LEU A 45 -4.01 -5.39 -14.05
C LEU A 45 -5.31 -4.77 -13.52
N ILE A 46 -5.69 -3.56 -13.97
CA ILE A 46 -6.81 -2.78 -13.43
C ILE A 46 -8.16 -3.52 -13.43
N ASN A 47 -8.38 -4.42 -14.39
CA ASN A 47 -9.62 -5.18 -14.52
C ASN A 47 -9.49 -6.63 -14.05
N LYS A 48 -8.35 -7.02 -13.48
CA LYS A 48 -8.13 -8.37 -12.96
C LYS A 48 -8.49 -8.41 -11.48
N LYS A 49 -9.27 -9.40 -11.11
CA LYS A 49 -9.54 -9.66 -9.69
C LYS A 49 -8.26 -10.16 -9.03
N HIS A 50 -7.87 -9.55 -7.94
CA HIS A 50 -6.68 -9.92 -7.17
C HIS A 50 -6.79 -9.41 -5.74
N ILE A 51 -6.11 -10.07 -4.82
CA ILE A 51 -5.88 -9.54 -3.48
C ILE A 51 -4.83 -8.42 -3.61
N PRO A 52 -5.11 -7.20 -3.12
CA PRO A 52 -4.14 -6.10 -3.19
C PRO A 52 -2.85 -6.42 -2.44
N VAL A 53 -1.71 -5.99 -2.97
CA VAL A 53 -0.42 -6.02 -2.26
C VAL A 53 0.00 -4.63 -1.78
N LEU A 54 -0.81 -3.61 -2.03
CA LEU A 54 -0.56 -2.23 -1.60
C LEU A 54 -1.79 -1.67 -0.89
N ALA A 55 -1.60 -1.15 0.31
CA ALA A 55 -2.58 -0.35 1.04
C ALA A 55 -2.12 1.11 1.14
N ILE A 56 -2.98 2.08 0.82
CA ILE A 56 -2.72 3.51 0.98
C ILE A 56 -3.67 4.03 2.04
N THR A 57 -3.14 4.47 3.18
CA THR A 57 -3.90 4.93 4.33
C THR A 57 -3.58 6.40 4.60
N CYS A 58 -4.61 7.24 4.61
CA CYS A 58 -4.51 8.67 4.87
C CYS A 58 -5.02 8.98 6.29
N ALA A 59 -4.39 9.95 6.96
CA ALA A 59 -4.84 10.40 8.27
C ALA A 59 -6.22 11.04 8.20
N LYS A 60 -7.08 10.73 9.19
CA LYS A 60 -8.35 11.40 9.41
C LYS A 60 -8.11 12.68 10.21
N LYS A 61 -9.06 13.62 10.16
CA LYS A 61 -8.97 14.88 10.91
C LYS A 61 -8.81 14.61 12.41
N GLY A 62 -7.69 15.07 12.99
CA GLY A 62 -7.40 14.90 14.42
C GLY A 62 -6.86 13.51 14.79
N GLU A 63 -6.60 12.64 13.81
CA GLU A 63 -6.04 11.32 14.07
C GLU A 63 -4.55 11.41 14.46
N SER A 64 -4.16 10.67 15.48
CA SER A 64 -2.75 10.56 15.87
C SER A 64 -1.98 9.67 14.88
N VAL A 65 -0.66 9.91 14.76
CA VAL A 65 0.21 9.08 13.93
C VAL A 65 0.18 7.62 14.36
N ALA A 66 0.12 7.35 15.68
CA ALA A 66 0.04 5.99 16.21
C ALA A 66 -1.24 5.27 15.76
N SER A 67 -2.40 5.97 15.79
CA SER A 67 -3.68 5.41 15.31
C SER A 67 -3.64 5.14 13.80
N LEU A 68 -3.11 6.08 13.02
CA LEU A 68 -2.94 5.93 11.57
C LEU A 68 -2.07 4.71 11.22
N VAL A 69 -0.91 4.60 11.87
CA VAL A 69 0.00 3.46 11.66
C VAL A 69 -0.66 2.16 12.09
N GLY A 70 -1.38 2.14 13.23
CA GLY A 70 -2.15 0.99 13.70
C GLY A 70 -3.15 0.53 12.63
N ARG A 71 -3.99 1.44 12.13
CA ARG A 71 -4.99 1.16 11.09
C ARG A 71 -4.37 0.64 9.78
N CYS A 72 -3.21 1.19 9.39
CA CYS A 72 -2.47 0.67 8.23
C CYS A 72 -1.94 -0.73 8.52
N THR A 73 -1.37 -0.97 9.69
CA THR A 73 -0.86 -2.27 10.13
C THR A 73 -1.95 -3.34 10.11
N ASP A 74 -3.13 -3.03 10.67
CA ASP A 74 -4.28 -3.93 10.66
C ASP A 74 -4.66 -4.30 9.21
N ARG A 75 -4.72 -3.31 8.32
CA ARG A 75 -5.00 -3.56 6.90
C ARG A 75 -3.95 -4.44 6.22
N LEU A 76 -2.65 -4.26 6.53
CA LEU A 76 -1.58 -5.12 6.00
C LEU A 76 -1.70 -6.56 6.53
N HIS A 77 -2.06 -6.72 7.80
CA HIS A 77 -2.30 -8.04 8.39
C HIS A 77 -3.50 -8.74 7.77
N ASP A 78 -4.59 -8.02 7.51
CA ASP A 78 -5.78 -8.55 6.83
C ASP A 78 -5.45 -9.05 5.43
N LEU A 79 -4.74 -8.24 4.63
CA LEU A 79 -4.29 -8.66 3.31
C LEU A 79 -3.38 -9.89 3.36
N GLY A 80 -2.44 -9.92 4.31
CA GLY A 80 -1.59 -11.09 4.52
C GLY A 80 -2.37 -12.33 4.94
N SER A 81 -3.44 -12.17 5.72
CA SER A 81 -4.32 -13.28 6.11
C SER A 81 -5.10 -13.84 4.93
N GLN A 82 -5.61 -12.97 4.04
CA GLN A 82 -6.27 -13.38 2.80
C GLN A 82 -5.34 -14.22 1.90
N TYR A 83 -4.06 -13.82 1.77
CA TYR A 83 -3.08 -14.61 1.02
C TYR A 83 -2.77 -15.94 1.69
N ARG A 84 -2.61 -15.98 3.02
CA ARG A 84 -2.40 -17.23 3.77
C ARG A 84 -3.57 -18.20 3.62
N GLU A 85 -4.78 -17.70 3.73
CA GLU A 85 -6.01 -18.51 3.56
C GLU A 85 -6.10 -19.07 2.15
N MET A 86 -5.86 -18.23 1.13
CA MET A 86 -5.94 -18.64 -0.28
C MET A 86 -4.89 -19.69 -0.66
N TRP A 87 -3.68 -19.62 -0.09
CA TRP A 87 -2.58 -20.53 -0.44
C TRP A 87 -2.33 -21.62 0.59
N SER A 88 -3.16 -21.70 1.64
CA SER A 88 -3.05 -22.80 2.61
C SER A 88 -3.37 -24.14 1.94
N ILE A 89 -2.54 -25.14 2.23
CA ILE A 89 -2.80 -26.52 1.80
C ILE A 89 -3.35 -27.26 3.02
N ASP A 90 -4.57 -27.80 2.91
CA ASP A 90 -5.10 -28.73 3.90
C ASP A 90 -4.20 -29.98 3.90
N ALA A 91 -3.32 -30.09 4.87
CA ALA A 91 -2.52 -31.27 5.10
C ALA A 91 -3.45 -32.39 5.59
N LYS A 92 -4.14 -33.05 4.66
CA LYS A 92 -4.80 -34.33 4.94
C LYS A 92 -3.72 -35.37 5.16
N GLY A 93 -3.32 -35.58 6.41
CA GLY A 93 -2.70 -36.82 6.80
C GLY A 93 -1.40 -36.83 7.62
N GLU A 94 -0.73 -35.72 7.90
CA GLU A 94 0.40 -35.74 8.84
C GLU A 94 0.33 -34.53 9.79
N GLU A 95 -0.19 -34.78 10.99
CA GLU A 95 -0.05 -33.87 12.12
C GLU A 95 1.41 -33.77 12.55
N LYS A 96 2.17 -32.87 11.92
CA LYS A 96 3.32 -32.26 12.58
C LYS A 96 2.89 -30.89 13.09
N GLU A 97 2.81 -30.81 14.42
CA GLU A 97 2.41 -29.65 15.19
C GLU A 97 2.91 -28.32 14.58
N GLY A 98 1.98 -27.45 14.18
CA GLY A 98 2.19 -26.01 14.10
C GLY A 98 2.81 -25.43 12.81
N VAL A 99 3.13 -26.20 11.79
CA VAL A 99 3.67 -25.68 10.53
C VAL A 99 2.57 -25.63 9.47
N GLN A 100 2.02 -24.44 9.20
CA GLN A 100 1.15 -24.23 8.04
C GLN A 100 1.97 -24.36 6.75
N HIS A 101 1.56 -25.29 5.87
CA HIS A 101 2.12 -25.44 4.54
C HIS A 101 1.34 -24.57 3.56
N TYR A 102 2.07 -23.85 2.71
CA TYR A 102 1.51 -23.02 1.65
C TYR A 102 1.93 -23.57 0.29
N SER A 103 1.03 -23.47 -0.69
CA SER A 103 1.32 -23.90 -2.08
C SER A 103 2.41 -23.06 -2.74
N HIS A 104 2.58 -21.82 -2.29
CA HIS A 104 3.53 -20.86 -2.84
C HIS A 104 4.14 -19.96 -1.75
N GLU A 105 5.21 -19.27 -2.08
CA GLU A 105 5.84 -18.31 -1.18
C GLU A 105 4.90 -17.10 -0.94
N LEU A 106 4.56 -16.87 0.34
CA LEU A 106 3.65 -15.79 0.73
C LEU A 106 4.23 -14.41 0.40
N PRO A 107 3.38 -13.45 -0.02
CA PRO A 107 3.80 -12.16 -0.49
C PRO A 107 4.33 -11.22 0.59
N THR A 108 5.17 -10.27 0.16
CA THR A 108 5.40 -9.03 0.89
C THR A 108 4.30 -8.04 0.55
N ILE A 109 3.61 -7.53 1.57
CA ILE A 109 2.55 -6.53 1.44
C ILE A 109 3.15 -5.15 1.70
N PHE A 110 2.79 -4.18 0.87
CA PHE A 110 3.27 -2.80 0.90
C PHE A 110 2.24 -1.88 1.55
N GLY A 111 2.69 -0.96 2.40
CA GLY A 111 1.85 0.05 3.04
C GLY A 111 2.35 1.47 2.79
N VAL A 112 1.41 2.38 2.57
CA VAL A 112 1.68 3.82 2.53
C VAL A 112 0.82 4.48 3.59
N VAL A 113 1.44 5.27 4.46
CA VAL A 113 0.76 6.13 5.42
C VAL A 113 1.00 7.58 5.06
N ILE A 114 -0.06 8.39 5.09
CA ILE A 114 0.00 9.81 4.74
C ILE A 114 -0.56 10.61 5.91
N THR A 115 0.27 11.49 6.48
CA THR A 115 -0.14 12.38 7.56
C THR A 115 0.47 13.76 7.36
N TYR A 116 -0.35 14.79 7.39
CA TYR A 116 0.08 16.14 7.05
C TYR A 116 0.83 16.17 5.71
N SER A 117 2.13 16.50 5.75
CA SER A 117 3.03 16.55 4.59
C SER A 117 3.89 15.30 4.43
N VAL A 118 3.81 14.37 5.37
CA VAL A 118 4.72 13.21 5.43
C VAL A 118 4.07 11.97 4.84
N VAL A 119 4.84 11.30 4.00
CA VAL A 119 4.53 9.98 3.45
C VAL A 119 5.48 8.96 4.05
N GLY A 120 4.96 7.97 4.74
CA GLY A 120 5.73 6.84 5.27
C GLY A 120 5.49 5.57 4.46
N PHE A 121 6.55 4.78 4.24
CA PHE A 121 6.46 3.48 3.59
C PHE A 121 6.64 2.37 4.60
N LEU A 122 5.76 1.39 4.52
CA LEU A 122 5.72 0.22 5.38
C LEU A 122 5.77 -1.05 4.54
N THR A 123 6.33 -2.12 5.10
CA THR A 123 6.27 -3.46 4.51
C THR A 123 5.90 -4.49 5.57
N TYR A 124 5.12 -5.47 5.16
CA TYR A 124 4.73 -6.61 5.97
C TYR A 124 5.01 -7.91 5.22
N ASP A 125 5.72 -8.81 5.85
CA ASP A 125 6.02 -10.13 5.30
C ASP A 125 4.95 -11.13 5.78
N ALA A 126 4.08 -11.53 4.88
CA ALA A 126 2.96 -12.41 5.20
C ALA A 126 3.37 -13.82 5.68
N ARG A 127 4.64 -14.22 5.46
CA ARG A 127 5.20 -15.48 5.98
C ARG A 127 5.28 -15.53 7.50
N TYR A 128 5.31 -14.36 8.13
CA TYR A 128 5.54 -14.26 9.57
C TYR A 128 4.43 -13.44 10.24
N PRO A 129 3.26 -14.04 10.50
CA PRO A 129 2.08 -13.32 11.02
C PRO A 129 2.33 -12.61 12.37
N GLY A 130 3.30 -13.08 13.18
CA GLY A 130 3.66 -12.45 14.45
C GLY A 130 4.74 -11.38 14.35
N LYS A 131 5.33 -11.12 13.16
CA LYS A 131 6.34 -10.08 13.01
C LYS A 131 5.70 -8.70 12.82
N ALA A 132 6.37 -7.71 13.41
CA ALA A 132 5.98 -6.32 13.27
C ALA A 132 6.14 -5.85 11.80
N VAL A 133 5.26 -4.94 11.40
CA VAL A 133 5.40 -4.17 10.17
C VAL A 133 6.69 -3.34 10.22
N ARG A 134 7.44 -3.32 9.12
CA ARG A 134 8.72 -2.61 9.03
C ARG A 134 8.54 -1.27 8.34
N SER A 135 9.08 -0.22 8.93
CA SER A 135 9.22 1.07 8.26
C SER A 135 10.40 1.04 7.30
N MET A 136 10.18 1.54 6.07
CA MET A 136 11.20 1.64 5.02
C MET A 136 11.76 3.06 4.90
N GLY A 137 11.02 4.07 5.37
CA GLY A 137 11.42 5.46 5.32
C GLY A 137 10.24 6.42 5.29
N ASN A 138 10.56 7.71 5.44
CA ASN A 138 9.59 8.80 5.42
C ASN A 138 10.07 9.92 4.49
N TRP A 139 9.14 10.58 3.82
CA TRP A 139 9.38 11.70 2.90
C TRP A 139 8.46 12.85 3.25
N ASP A 140 9.05 14.02 3.57
CA ASP A 140 8.30 15.20 3.96
C ASP A 140 8.16 16.18 2.78
N PHE A 141 6.98 16.24 2.20
CA PHE A 141 6.63 17.10 1.08
C PHE A 141 6.46 18.59 1.45
N SER A 142 6.67 18.97 2.72
CA SER A 142 6.76 20.37 3.11
C SER A 142 8.11 20.99 2.76
N ILE A 143 9.15 20.18 2.57
CA ILE A 143 10.51 20.63 2.30
C ILE A 143 10.61 21.08 0.84
N ASP A 144 10.84 22.38 0.65
CA ASP A 144 11.00 22.95 -0.69
C ASP A 144 12.26 22.42 -1.38
N GLY A 145 12.20 22.29 -2.71
CA GLY A 145 13.30 21.76 -3.52
C GLY A 145 13.50 20.24 -3.47
N GLN A 146 12.73 19.51 -2.64
CA GLN A 146 12.81 18.06 -2.54
C GLN A 146 11.68 17.31 -3.31
N ASP A 147 10.75 18.04 -3.91
CA ASP A 147 9.54 17.50 -4.52
C ASP A 147 9.82 16.38 -5.54
N VAL A 148 10.86 16.58 -6.38
CA VAL A 148 11.25 15.63 -7.42
C VAL A 148 11.75 14.32 -6.79
N TRP A 149 12.61 14.40 -5.78
CA TRP A 149 13.17 13.23 -5.12
C TRP A 149 12.11 12.45 -4.34
N HIS A 150 11.22 13.16 -3.62
CA HIS A 150 10.12 12.55 -2.91
C HIS A 150 9.12 11.90 -3.86
N ALA A 151 8.81 12.55 -4.99
CA ALA A 151 7.97 11.98 -6.04
C ALA A 151 8.58 10.70 -6.65
N PHE A 152 9.90 10.68 -6.89
CA PHE A 152 10.58 9.46 -7.36
C PHE A 152 10.54 8.35 -6.33
N ALA A 153 10.76 8.63 -5.04
CA ALA A 153 10.66 7.62 -3.98
C ALA A 153 9.28 6.96 -3.96
N VAL A 154 8.21 7.77 -4.01
CA VAL A 154 6.83 7.30 -4.10
C VAL A 154 6.59 6.47 -5.37
N ALA A 155 7.04 6.98 -6.52
CA ALA A 155 6.85 6.30 -7.81
C ALA A 155 7.55 4.93 -7.83
N ILE A 156 8.80 4.85 -7.35
CA ILE A 156 9.56 3.59 -7.26
C ILE A 156 8.82 2.60 -6.36
N PHE A 157 8.37 3.03 -5.18
CA PHE A 157 7.67 2.15 -4.24
C PHE A 157 6.38 1.57 -4.86
N MET A 158 5.59 2.40 -5.54
CA MET A 158 4.37 1.96 -6.21
C MET A 158 4.64 1.04 -7.42
N ILE A 159 5.72 1.32 -8.18
CA ILE A 159 6.16 0.46 -9.28
C ILE A 159 6.64 -0.89 -8.75
N CYS A 160 7.35 -0.94 -7.61
CA CYS A 160 7.75 -2.19 -6.98
C CYS A 160 6.52 -3.03 -6.61
N ALA A 161 5.51 -2.44 -5.97
CA ALA A 161 4.26 -3.13 -5.64
C ALA A 161 3.54 -3.65 -6.90
N ARG A 162 3.43 -2.82 -7.95
CA ARG A 162 2.87 -3.24 -9.25
C ARG A 162 3.67 -4.40 -9.87
N ASN A 163 4.99 -4.29 -9.94
CA ASN A 163 5.85 -5.32 -10.53
C ASN A 163 5.72 -6.65 -9.79
N TYR A 164 5.54 -6.59 -8.48
CA TYR A 164 5.26 -7.76 -7.67
C TYR A 164 3.95 -8.44 -8.08
N LEU A 165 2.86 -7.65 -8.23
CA LEU A 165 1.57 -8.17 -8.75
C LEU A 165 1.71 -8.76 -10.16
N MET A 166 2.52 -8.13 -11.03
CA MET A 166 2.79 -8.67 -12.37
C MET A 166 3.54 -10.00 -12.31
N GLY A 167 4.42 -10.19 -11.33
CA GLY A 167 5.08 -11.47 -11.05
C GLY A 167 4.04 -12.54 -10.69
N LEU A 168 3.18 -12.26 -9.71
CA LEU A 168 2.11 -13.15 -9.29
C LEU A 168 1.16 -13.49 -10.45
N GLU A 169 0.86 -12.51 -11.32
CA GLU A 169 0.03 -12.77 -12.51
C GLU A 169 0.67 -13.76 -13.47
N LYS A 170 1.96 -13.59 -13.77
CA LYS A 170 2.69 -14.48 -14.69
C LYS A 170 2.74 -15.92 -14.18
N GLU A 171 2.75 -16.10 -12.87
CA GLU A 171 2.73 -17.39 -12.19
C GLU A 171 1.31 -17.96 -11.99
N GLY A 172 0.27 -17.20 -12.39
CA GLY A 172 -1.13 -17.60 -12.20
C GLY A 172 -1.61 -17.50 -10.75
N LEU A 173 -0.92 -16.73 -9.92
CA LEU A 173 -1.10 -16.63 -8.47
C LEU A 173 -1.91 -15.39 -8.02
N LEU A 174 -2.53 -14.67 -8.95
CA LEU A 174 -3.45 -13.60 -8.59
C LEU A 174 -4.66 -14.19 -7.85
N GLY A 175 -4.78 -13.88 -6.56
CA GLY A 175 -5.93 -14.29 -5.76
C GLY A 175 -7.23 -13.59 -6.20
N VAL A 176 -8.34 -14.18 -5.85
CA VAL A 176 -9.66 -13.52 -5.98
C VAL A 176 -9.86 -12.66 -4.75
N GLU A 177 -10.16 -11.38 -4.93
CA GLU A 177 -10.55 -10.48 -3.85
C GLU A 177 -11.78 -11.06 -3.13
N ILE A 178 -11.64 -11.38 -1.85
CA ILE A 178 -12.78 -11.66 -0.99
C ILE A 178 -13.41 -10.30 -0.73
N LYS A 179 -14.60 -10.05 -1.29
CA LYS A 179 -15.36 -8.86 -0.97
C LYS A 179 -15.77 -8.91 0.50
N ASP A 180 -15.11 -8.10 1.32
CA ASP A 180 -15.78 -7.59 2.50
C ASP A 180 -16.83 -6.59 2.02
N ASP A 181 -18.10 -6.85 2.32
CA ASP A 181 -19.25 -5.96 2.02
C ASP A 181 -19.22 -4.65 2.85
N ASN A 182 -18.10 -4.31 3.41
CA ASN A 182 -17.89 -3.05 4.11
C ASN A 182 -17.25 -2.05 3.15
N ASP A 183 -18.14 -1.21 2.56
CA ASP A 183 -17.78 0.03 1.89
C ASP A 183 -16.68 0.76 2.66
N ASP A 184 -15.57 1.03 1.99
CA ASP A 184 -14.53 1.91 2.49
C ASP A 184 -15.16 3.31 2.68
N PRO A 185 -15.40 3.78 3.93
CA PRO A 185 -16.05 5.07 4.16
C PRO A 185 -15.19 6.26 3.74
N ASP A 186 -13.97 6.00 3.21
CA ASP A 186 -13.03 7.01 2.72
C ASP A 186 -12.97 7.05 1.17
N ALA A 187 -13.90 6.40 0.46
CA ALA A 187 -14.00 6.45 -1.00
C ALA A 187 -14.61 7.77 -1.52
#